data_90d26e37c13833c53977cbd4eb402aed
#
_entry.id   90d26e37c13833c53977cbd4eb402aed
#
_cell.length_a   1.000
_cell.length_b   1.000
_cell.length_c   1.000
_cell.angle_alpha   90.00
_cell.angle_beta   90.00
_cell.angle_gamma   90.00
#
_symmetry.space_group_name_H-M   'P 1'
#
loop_
_entity.id
_entity.type
_entity.pdbx_description
1 polymer ?
#
loop_
_entity_poly.entity_id
_entity_poly.type
_entity_poly.pdbx_seq_one_letter_code
_entity_poly.pdbx_strand_id
1 'polypeptide(L)'
;MESGKFDVVKFIWRGSYSIVYEVVYPQAGDKTIRTTWALKRFYMQNSYAVRCALRERDVLVRLALADKQSPFIVTLLQSLRIRGAPAFVLQKGSGFDLRDLIFNVGFLNERDARFYSCEIVCGLRHLHAMGIVHMDIKPSNMLIADSGHLLISDFDRAYDLTRATGPPTEADFTGTPSYMAPEIRYQLEITTKADVWSLGILVAFIMYGHETVEEWLRTYRFTTGRLPNVSTPLRQFFKACLMHNYARRLDIDGVKCLDFYKDVNWEEVLTCRMEPPFHPSEFDVSAAVGKFDHDPYDPLLLTAAYGIHILVIDKGLRETRDKNGVRRLLVDPPDHEDLAKAELTPEKIDELFTSYDFANPHFLKSPHGVAEKQDEGVQAREGRETEVWKCRVLPLQISLC
;
A
#
# COMPACT_ATOMS: atom_id res chain seq x y z
N MET A 1 -5.18 -13.45 -24.89
CA MET A 1 -6.29 -12.52 -24.59
C MET A 1 -5.86 -11.18 -25.14
N GLU A 2 -6.63 -10.61 -26.03
CA GLU A 2 -6.40 -9.23 -26.49
C GLU A 2 -6.40 -8.32 -25.26
N SER A 3 -5.46 -7.38 -25.21
CA SER A 3 -5.34 -6.37 -24.16
C SER A 3 -6.70 -5.71 -23.93
N GLY A 4 -7.35 -6.08 -22.80
CA GLY A 4 -8.74 -5.74 -22.53
C GLY A 4 -8.97 -4.24 -22.66
N LYS A 5 -10.03 -3.88 -23.34
CA LYS A 5 -10.55 -2.52 -23.36
C LYS A 5 -11.15 -2.27 -21.99
N PHE A 6 -10.49 -1.45 -21.17
CA PHE A 6 -11.07 -0.92 -19.94
C PHE A 6 -11.84 0.35 -20.25
N ASP A 7 -13.05 0.46 -19.71
CA ASP A 7 -13.77 1.72 -19.72
C ASP A 7 -13.36 2.52 -18.47
N VAL A 8 -12.74 3.67 -18.67
CA VAL A 8 -12.38 4.59 -17.57
C VAL A 8 -13.65 5.26 -17.07
N VAL A 9 -13.90 5.12 -15.77
CA VAL A 9 -15.08 5.70 -15.09
C VAL A 9 -14.77 7.07 -14.53
N LYS A 10 -13.68 7.14 -13.73
CA LYS A 10 -13.24 8.41 -13.12
C LYS A 10 -11.77 8.36 -12.72
N PHE A 11 -11.20 9.54 -12.49
CA PHE A 11 -9.92 9.70 -11.85
C PHE A 11 -10.06 9.41 -10.34
N ILE A 12 -9.09 8.68 -9.76
CA ILE A 12 -9.02 8.42 -8.31
C ILE A 12 -7.91 9.25 -7.69
N TRP A 13 -6.67 9.12 -8.19
CA TRP A 13 -5.51 9.68 -7.53
C TRP A 13 -4.33 9.86 -8.49
N ARG A 14 -3.40 10.74 -8.12
CA ARG A 14 -2.14 10.98 -8.82
C ARG A 14 -0.97 10.96 -7.84
N GLY A 15 0.02 10.12 -8.11
CA GLY A 15 1.32 10.11 -7.46
C GLY A 15 2.40 10.87 -8.24
N SER A 16 3.63 10.78 -7.74
CA SER A 16 4.78 11.40 -8.41
C SER A 16 5.09 10.76 -9.76
N TYR A 17 4.86 9.45 -9.90
CA TYR A 17 5.22 8.66 -11.07
C TYR A 17 4.07 7.82 -11.63
N SER A 18 2.88 7.97 -11.09
CA SER A 18 1.72 7.19 -11.50
C SER A 18 0.42 7.95 -11.36
N ILE A 19 -0.56 7.49 -12.11
CA ILE A 19 -1.94 7.96 -12.03
C ILE A 19 -2.85 6.75 -11.84
N VAL A 20 -3.92 6.92 -11.07
CA VAL A 20 -4.88 5.87 -10.76
C VAL A 20 -6.26 6.28 -11.23
N TYR A 21 -6.89 5.41 -11.99
CA TYR A 21 -8.26 5.55 -12.47
C TYR A 21 -9.17 4.45 -11.93
N GLU A 22 -10.43 4.76 -11.75
CA GLU A 22 -11.46 3.75 -11.64
C GLU A 22 -11.81 3.27 -13.05
N VAL A 23 -11.80 1.96 -13.24
CA VAL A 23 -12.11 1.33 -14.52
C VAL A 23 -13.11 0.21 -14.33
N VAL A 24 -13.89 -0.03 -15.38
CA VAL A 24 -14.78 -1.19 -15.49
C VAL A 24 -14.20 -2.14 -16.50
N TYR A 25 -14.14 -3.41 -16.16
CA TYR A 25 -13.81 -4.47 -17.10
C TYR A 25 -15.08 -4.92 -17.83
N PRO A 26 -15.16 -4.86 -19.15
CA PRO A 26 -16.30 -5.38 -19.86
C PRO A 26 -16.35 -6.90 -19.71
N GLN A 27 -17.25 -7.39 -18.88
CA GLN A 27 -17.52 -8.83 -18.78
C GLN A 27 -18.30 -9.29 -20.00
N ALA A 28 -17.83 -10.37 -20.64
CA ALA A 28 -18.56 -11.00 -21.72
C ALA A 28 -19.82 -11.68 -21.14
N GLY A 29 -20.99 -11.09 -21.37
CA GLY A 29 -22.27 -11.76 -21.18
C GLY A 29 -23.31 -11.04 -20.31
N ASP A 30 -22.96 -10.39 -19.22
CA ASP A 30 -23.94 -9.67 -18.38
C ASP A 30 -23.54 -8.21 -18.18
N LYS A 31 -24.35 -7.30 -18.68
CA LYS A 31 -24.13 -5.85 -18.58
C LYS A 31 -24.58 -5.25 -17.26
N THR A 32 -25.16 -6.04 -16.37
CA THR A 32 -25.81 -5.54 -15.14
C THR A 32 -24.86 -5.50 -13.95
N ILE A 33 -23.85 -6.37 -13.88
CA ILE A 33 -22.84 -6.39 -12.81
C ILE A 33 -21.56 -5.73 -13.32
N ARG A 34 -21.33 -4.48 -12.92
CA ARG A 34 -20.12 -3.72 -13.23
C ARG A 34 -19.17 -3.75 -12.06
N THR A 35 -18.29 -4.74 -12.00
CA THR A 35 -17.20 -4.70 -11.00
C THR A 35 -16.20 -3.63 -11.41
N THR A 36 -15.91 -2.71 -10.49
CA THR A 36 -14.95 -1.64 -10.68
C THR A 36 -13.59 -2.01 -10.10
N TRP A 37 -12.52 -1.56 -10.75
CA TRP A 37 -11.12 -1.82 -10.42
C TRP A 37 -10.33 -0.53 -10.40
N ALA A 38 -9.15 -0.55 -9.80
CA ALA A 38 -8.19 0.53 -9.89
C ALA A 38 -7.17 0.22 -10.99
N LEU A 39 -7.04 1.10 -11.98
CA LEU A 39 -5.99 1.06 -12.99
C LEU A 39 -4.90 2.05 -12.59
N LYS A 40 -3.76 1.56 -12.09
CA LYS A 40 -2.56 2.35 -11.81
C LYS A 40 -1.64 2.29 -13.02
N ARG A 41 -1.39 3.44 -13.66
CA ARG A 41 -0.52 3.58 -14.81
C ARG A 41 0.70 4.41 -14.44
N PHE A 42 1.89 3.96 -14.82
CA PHE A 42 3.15 4.62 -14.51
C PHE A 42 3.60 5.55 -15.64
N TYR A 43 4.41 6.54 -15.25
CA TYR A 43 5.11 7.43 -16.15
C TYR A 43 6.62 7.21 -15.98
N MET A 44 7.29 6.77 -17.04
CA MET A 44 8.72 6.43 -17.04
C MET A 44 9.56 7.71 -17.22
N GLN A 45 9.47 8.63 -16.28
CA GLN A 45 10.13 9.93 -16.36
C GLN A 45 11.63 9.87 -16.11
N ASN A 46 12.05 9.00 -15.21
CA ASN A 46 13.41 8.87 -14.73
C ASN A 46 13.71 7.43 -14.30
N SER A 47 14.95 7.16 -13.99
CA SER A 47 15.42 5.84 -13.56
C SER A 47 14.73 5.35 -12.29
N TYR A 48 14.34 6.27 -11.41
CA TYR A 48 13.62 5.94 -10.20
C TYR A 48 12.20 5.42 -10.52
N ALA A 49 11.47 6.08 -11.43
CA ALA A 49 10.15 5.65 -11.86
C ALA A 49 10.17 4.24 -12.50
N VAL A 50 11.19 3.95 -13.32
CA VAL A 50 11.41 2.62 -13.90
C VAL A 50 11.58 1.57 -12.79
N ARG A 51 12.45 1.83 -11.82
CA ARG A 51 12.67 0.92 -10.69
C ARG A 51 11.42 0.71 -9.86
N CYS A 52 10.67 1.77 -9.55
CA CYS A 52 9.41 1.69 -8.81
C CYS A 52 8.41 0.78 -9.51
N ALA A 53 8.21 0.95 -10.82
CA ALA A 53 7.26 0.14 -11.57
C ALA A 53 7.65 -1.35 -11.62
N LEU A 54 8.93 -1.66 -11.80
CA LEU A 54 9.43 -3.05 -11.80
C LEU A 54 9.31 -3.67 -10.41
N ARG A 55 9.74 -2.96 -9.38
CA ARG A 55 9.72 -3.42 -7.98
C ARG A 55 8.29 -3.71 -7.51
N GLU A 56 7.38 -2.78 -7.73
CA GLU A 56 5.99 -2.96 -7.35
C GLU A 56 5.35 -4.16 -8.08
N ARG A 57 5.62 -4.32 -9.38
CA ARG A 57 5.17 -5.48 -10.13
C ARG A 57 5.65 -6.79 -9.53
N ASP A 58 6.96 -6.89 -9.28
CA ASP A 58 7.56 -8.13 -8.80
C ASP A 58 7.00 -8.56 -7.43
N VAL A 59 6.78 -7.60 -6.55
CA VAL A 59 6.15 -7.84 -5.25
C VAL A 59 4.68 -8.26 -5.43
N LEU A 60 3.90 -7.50 -6.20
CA LEU A 60 2.48 -7.78 -6.42
C LEU A 60 2.24 -9.12 -7.12
N VAL A 61 3.06 -9.49 -8.11
CA VAL A 61 2.98 -10.82 -8.76
C VAL A 61 3.30 -11.92 -7.77
N ARG A 62 4.31 -11.74 -6.93
CA ARG A 62 4.68 -12.70 -5.90
C ARG A 62 3.56 -12.90 -4.88
N LEU A 63 2.92 -11.81 -4.44
CA LEU A 63 1.76 -11.85 -3.56
C LEU A 63 0.56 -12.55 -4.23
N ALA A 64 0.32 -12.26 -5.51
CA ALA A 64 -0.78 -12.86 -6.27
C ALA A 64 -0.59 -14.38 -6.50
N LEU A 65 0.65 -14.86 -6.53
CA LEU A 65 0.99 -16.29 -6.70
C LEU A 65 1.13 -17.04 -5.37
N ALA A 66 1.03 -16.36 -4.22
CA ALA A 66 1.13 -17.02 -2.92
C ALA A 66 -0.06 -17.96 -2.68
N ASP A 67 0.21 -19.13 -2.08
CA ASP A 67 -0.83 -20.11 -1.75
C ASP A 67 -1.90 -19.56 -0.80
N LYS A 68 -1.49 -18.67 0.10
CA LYS A 68 -2.37 -17.98 1.04
C LYS A 68 -2.40 -16.50 0.68
N GLN A 69 -3.60 -15.95 0.58
CA GLN A 69 -3.81 -14.51 0.36
C GLN A 69 -4.12 -13.83 1.70
N SER A 70 -3.69 -12.59 1.86
CA SER A 70 -4.10 -11.76 2.99
C SER A 70 -5.29 -10.88 2.58
N PRO A 71 -6.35 -10.79 3.39
CA PRO A 71 -7.47 -9.88 3.10
C PRO A 71 -7.07 -8.41 3.24
N PHE A 72 -5.93 -8.12 3.85
CA PHE A 72 -5.44 -6.76 4.15
C PHE A 72 -4.37 -6.25 3.19
N ILE A 73 -4.19 -6.90 2.06
CA ILE A 73 -3.24 -6.50 1.02
C ILE A 73 -3.97 -6.36 -0.30
N VAL A 74 -3.71 -5.27 -1.00
CA VAL A 74 -4.31 -5.04 -2.33
C VAL A 74 -3.95 -6.18 -3.27
N THR A 75 -4.95 -6.69 -3.99
CA THR A 75 -4.77 -7.80 -4.92
C THR A 75 -4.46 -7.29 -6.33
N LEU A 76 -3.38 -7.78 -6.92
CA LEU A 76 -3.09 -7.61 -8.35
C LEU A 76 -3.96 -8.56 -9.16
N LEU A 77 -4.74 -8.01 -10.09
CA LEU A 77 -5.51 -8.79 -11.05
C LEU A 77 -4.71 -9.01 -12.32
N GLN A 78 -4.10 -7.94 -12.81
CA GLN A 78 -3.35 -7.97 -14.06
C GLN A 78 -2.25 -6.90 -14.03
N SER A 79 -1.07 -7.22 -14.55
CA SER A 79 -0.11 -6.23 -15.03
C SER A 79 -0.05 -6.29 -16.55
N LEU A 80 0.05 -5.14 -17.20
CA LEU A 80 0.01 -5.00 -18.64
C LEU A 80 0.70 -3.72 -19.07
N ARG A 81 0.91 -3.59 -20.39
CA ARG A 81 1.37 -2.33 -20.97
C ARG A 81 0.24 -1.66 -21.71
N ILE A 82 -0.01 -0.40 -21.39
CA ILE A 82 -0.97 0.44 -22.10
C ILE A 82 -0.18 1.47 -22.91
N ARG A 83 -0.18 1.31 -24.25
CA ARG A 83 0.58 2.15 -25.17
C ARG A 83 2.07 2.25 -24.77
N GLY A 84 2.66 1.10 -24.42
CA GLY A 84 4.06 0.98 -24.02
C GLY A 84 4.33 1.26 -22.53
N ALA A 85 3.44 1.96 -21.82
CA ALA A 85 3.64 2.26 -20.41
C ALA A 85 3.14 1.13 -19.50
N PRO A 86 3.87 0.80 -18.43
CA PRO A 86 3.44 -0.21 -17.47
C PRO A 86 2.20 0.26 -16.70
N ALA A 87 1.30 -0.69 -16.48
CA ALA A 87 0.06 -0.47 -15.74
C ALA A 87 -0.34 -1.71 -14.94
N PHE A 88 -1.05 -1.49 -13.83
CA PHE A 88 -1.65 -2.53 -13.01
C PHE A 88 -3.16 -2.36 -12.94
N VAL A 89 -3.87 -3.48 -13.01
CA VAL A 89 -5.26 -3.56 -12.59
C VAL A 89 -5.28 -4.18 -11.21
N LEU A 90 -5.77 -3.41 -10.25
CA LEU A 90 -5.71 -3.73 -8.82
C LEU A 90 -7.12 -3.78 -8.22
N GLN A 91 -7.25 -4.49 -7.12
CA GLN A 91 -8.41 -4.35 -6.25
C GLN A 91 -8.59 -2.87 -5.88
N LYS A 92 -9.80 -2.37 -6.02
CA LYS A 92 -10.13 -0.99 -5.66
C LYS A 92 -10.54 -0.90 -4.20
N GLY A 93 -10.07 0.13 -3.49
CA GLY A 93 -10.67 0.59 -2.25
C GLY A 93 -11.90 1.46 -2.51
N SER A 94 -12.53 1.96 -1.45
CA SER A 94 -13.69 2.86 -1.52
C SER A 94 -13.41 4.21 -2.20
N GLY A 95 -12.14 4.58 -2.31
CA GLY A 95 -11.67 5.90 -2.70
C GLY A 95 -11.14 6.72 -1.52
N PHE A 96 -11.25 6.18 -0.30
CA PHE A 96 -10.62 6.71 0.92
C PHE A 96 -9.36 5.96 1.28
N ASP A 97 -8.39 6.68 1.81
CA ASP A 97 -7.30 6.13 2.61
C ASP A 97 -7.48 6.50 4.11
N LEU A 98 -6.60 5.98 4.95
CA LEU A 98 -6.68 6.24 6.39
C LEU A 98 -6.38 7.72 6.74
N ARG A 99 -5.67 8.45 5.88
CA ARG A 99 -5.46 9.90 6.03
C ARG A 99 -6.76 10.67 5.76
N ASP A 100 -7.50 10.27 4.73
CA ASP A 100 -8.79 10.89 4.39
C ASP A 100 -9.81 10.63 5.49
N LEU A 101 -9.79 9.43 6.09
CA LEU A 101 -10.63 9.12 7.25
C LEU A 101 -10.36 10.11 8.40
N ILE A 102 -9.08 10.27 8.79
CA ILE A 102 -8.71 11.18 9.88
C ILE A 102 -9.10 12.62 9.56
N PHE A 103 -8.97 13.04 8.31
CA PHE A 103 -9.38 14.36 7.88
C PHE A 103 -10.89 14.59 8.10
N ASN A 104 -11.72 13.56 7.91
CA ASN A 104 -13.16 13.63 8.07
C ASN A 104 -13.64 13.48 9.52
N VAL A 105 -13.06 12.55 10.29
CA VAL A 105 -13.52 12.23 11.65
C VAL A 105 -12.69 12.83 12.77
N GLY A 106 -11.53 13.41 12.42
CA GLY A 106 -10.53 13.83 13.40
C GLY A 106 -9.63 12.68 13.84
N PHE A 107 -8.89 12.89 14.95
CA PHE A 107 -7.99 11.88 15.48
C PHE A 107 -8.77 10.72 16.10
N LEU A 108 -8.27 9.50 15.86
CA LEU A 108 -8.91 8.30 16.35
C LEU A 108 -8.64 8.11 17.85
N ASN A 109 -9.62 7.56 18.57
CA ASN A 109 -9.42 7.08 19.92
C ASN A 109 -8.61 5.75 19.92
N GLU A 110 -8.20 5.30 21.11
CA GLU A 110 -7.36 4.11 21.25
C GLU A 110 -8.03 2.83 20.72
N ARG A 111 -9.35 2.68 20.86
CA ARG A 111 -10.11 1.52 20.39
C ARG A 111 -10.09 1.44 18.87
N ASP A 112 -10.39 2.55 18.20
CA ASP A 112 -10.49 2.60 16.75
C ASP A 112 -9.10 2.51 16.09
N ALA A 113 -8.10 3.17 16.69
CA ALA A 113 -6.70 3.03 16.26
C ALA A 113 -6.19 1.58 16.42
N ARG A 114 -6.58 0.89 17.50
CA ARG A 114 -6.28 -0.51 17.71
C ARG A 114 -6.92 -1.40 16.65
N PHE A 115 -8.18 -1.14 16.27
CA PHE A 115 -8.85 -1.89 15.20
C PHE A 115 -8.03 -1.87 13.93
N TYR A 116 -7.72 -0.69 13.38
CA TYR A 116 -6.96 -0.58 12.15
C TYR A 116 -5.54 -1.12 12.28
N SER A 117 -4.90 -0.93 13.44
CA SER A 117 -3.55 -1.47 13.67
C SER A 117 -3.52 -3.00 13.70
N CYS A 118 -4.59 -3.69 14.14
CA CYS A 118 -4.70 -5.16 14.07
C CYS A 118 -4.66 -5.65 12.62
N GLU A 119 -5.36 -4.99 11.72
CA GLU A 119 -5.40 -5.33 10.30
C GLU A 119 -4.04 -5.11 9.64
N ILE A 120 -3.38 -3.97 9.96
CA ILE A 120 -2.02 -3.69 9.49
C ILE A 120 -1.04 -4.77 10.02
N VAL A 121 -1.14 -5.15 11.30
CA VAL A 121 -0.31 -6.24 11.86
C VAL A 121 -0.50 -7.54 11.09
N CYS A 122 -1.73 -7.92 10.75
CA CYS A 122 -2.00 -9.12 9.97
C CYS A 122 -1.42 -9.03 8.55
N GLY A 123 -1.57 -7.88 7.88
CA GLY A 123 -0.99 -7.64 6.56
C GLY A 123 0.54 -7.68 6.59
N LEU A 124 1.17 -6.99 7.55
CA LEU A 124 2.63 -7.01 7.72
C LEU A 124 3.17 -8.41 8.05
N ARG A 125 2.48 -9.18 8.89
CA ARG A 125 2.87 -10.57 9.15
C ARG A 125 2.93 -11.40 7.88
N HIS A 126 1.95 -11.22 6.99
CA HIS A 126 1.94 -11.91 5.70
C HIS A 126 3.13 -11.49 4.83
N LEU A 127 3.40 -10.19 4.69
CA LEU A 127 4.55 -9.68 3.93
C LEU A 127 5.88 -10.18 4.51
N HIS A 128 6.06 -10.06 5.83
CA HIS A 128 7.29 -10.44 6.51
C HIS A 128 7.56 -11.95 6.45
N ALA A 129 6.51 -12.78 6.51
CA ALA A 129 6.65 -14.23 6.31
C ALA A 129 7.14 -14.59 4.90
N MET A 130 6.88 -13.73 3.91
CA MET A 130 7.41 -13.86 2.55
C MET A 130 8.78 -13.17 2.38
N GLY A 131 9.35 -12.55 3.42
CA GLY A 131 10.59 -11.79 3.36
C GLY A 131 10.46 -10.44 2.63
N ILE A 132 9.25 -9.90 2.52
CA ILE A 132 8.97 -8.60 1.90
C ILE A 132 8.89 -7.54 2.99
N VAL A 133 9.69 -6.49 2.88
CA VAL A 133 9.63 -5.27 3.70
C VAL A 133 8.93 -4.20 2.89
N HIS A 134 7.89 -3.59 3.42
CA HIS A 134 7.08 -2.62 2.68
C HIS A 134 7.79 -1.27 2.48
N MET A 135 8.53 -0.82 3.48
CA MET A 135 9.35 0.41 3.50
C MET A 135 8.59 1.74 3.48
N ASP A 136 7.27 1.75 3.20
CA ASP A 136 6.48 2.99 3.12
C ASP A 136 5.12 2.87 3.81
N ILE A 137 5.09 2.28 5.01
CA ILE A 137 3.89 2.18 5.85
C ILE A 137 3.51 3.58 6.36
N LYS A 138 2.39 4.10 5.86
CA LYS A 138 1.84 5.44 6.19
C LYS A 138 0.34 5.48 5.92
N PRO A 139 -0.43 6.43 6.49
CA PRO A 139 -1.88 6.49 6.34
C PRO A 139 -2.38 6.52 4.89
N SER A 140 -1.69 7.21 3.98
CA SER A 140 -2.10 7.30 2.57
C SER A 140 -1.90 6.00 1.77
N ASN A 141 -1.12 5.04 2.29
CA ASN A 141 -0.94 3.72 1.69
C ASN A 141 -1.84 2.66 2.34
N MET A 142 -2.67 3.06 3.31
CA MET A 142 -3.68 2.23 3.97
C MET A 142 -5.05 2.59 3.39
N LEU A 143 -5.42 1.93 2.28
CA LEU A 143 -6.71 2.16 1.64
C LEU A 143 -7.82 1.58 2.50
N ILE A 144 -8.98 2.20 2.49
CA ILE A 144 -10.19 1.67 3.15
C ILE A 144 -11.06 1.05 2.07
N ALA A 145 -11.40 -0.23 2.20
CA ALA A 145 -12.33 -0.92 1.33
C ALA A 145 -13.77 -0.44 1.57
N ASP A 146 -14.69 -0.73 0.65
CA ASP A 146 -16.10 -0.39 0.82
C ASP A 146 -16.73 -1.03 2.09
N SER A 147 -16.14 -2.14 2.55
CA SER A 147 -16.49 -2.80 3.82
C SER A 147 -16.01 -2.09 5.08
N GLY A 148 -15.18 -1.05 4.97
CA GLY A 148 -14.54 -0.37 6.10
C GLY A 148 -13.21 -0.99 6.56
N HIS A 149 -12.82 -2.16 6.04
CA HIS A 149 -11.55 -2.81 6.33
C HIS A 149 -10.38 -2.20 5.53
N LEU A 150 -9.14 -2.41 6.00
CA LEU A 150 -7.95 -1.86 5.36
C LEU A 150 -7.39 -2.75 4.24
N LEU A 151 -6.74 -2.09 3.28
CA LEU A 151 -5.90 -2.72 2.27
C LEU A 151 -4.54 -1.99 2.23
N ILE A 152 -3.48 -2.70 2.55
CA ILE A 152 -2.10 -2.21 2.37
C ILE A 152 -1.82 -2.14 0.87
N SER A 153 -1.35 -1.00 0.40
CA SER A 153 -1.12 -0.70 -1.00
C SER A 153 0.21 0.02 -1.23
N ASP A 154 0.58 0.20 -2.50
CA ASP A 154 1.75 0.97 -2.94
C ASP A 154 3.09 0.33 -2.56
N PHE A 155 3.47 -0.72 -3.29
CA PHE A 155 4.68 -1.51 -3.08
C PHE A 155 5.90 -1.00 -3.87
N ASP A 156 5.85 0.21 -4.39
CA ASP A 156 6.90 0.80 -5.24
C ASP A 156 8.24 0.97 -4.50
N ARG A 157 8.23 1.00 -3.17
CA ARG A 157 9.39 1.10 -2.29
C ARG A 157 9.74 -0.20 -1.57
N ALA A 158 8.95 -1.24 -1.74
CA ALA A 158 9.14 -2.50 -1.03
C ALA A 158 10.49 -3.14 -1.36
N TYR A 159 11.08 -3.83 -0.38
CA TYR A 159 12.33 -4.55 -0.53
C TYR A 159 12.12 -6.04 -0.27
N ASP A 160 12.54 -6.88 -1.22
CA ASP A 160 12.43 -8.33 -1.13
C ASP A 160 13.74 -8.94 -0.65
N LEU A 161 13.82 -9.27 0.64
CA LEU A 161 14.98 -9.86 1.28
C LEU A 161 15.37 -11.22 0.70
N THR A 162 14.44 -11.93 0.08
CA THR A 162 14.67 -13.28 -0.47
C THR A 162 15.20 -13.27 -1.91
N ARG A 163 15.03 -12.16 -2.61
CA ARG A 163 15.46 -11.97 -4.00
C ARG A 163 16.65 -11.03 -4.17
N ALA A 164 17.11 -10.45 -3.07
CA ALA A 164 18.29 -9.60 -3.08
C ALA A 164 19.51 -10.42 -3.54
N THR A 165 20.17 -10.00 -4.63
CA THR A 165 21.34 -10.66 -5.19
C THR A 165 22.67 -10.16 -4.60
N GLY A 166 22.59 -9.18 -3.68
CA GLY A 166 23.74 -8.55 -3.03
C GLY A 166 23.30 -7.64 -1.88
N PRO A 167 24.23 -6.91 -1.28
CA PRO A 167 23.89 -5.93 -0.25
C PRO A 167 23.01 -4.82 -0.84
N PRO A 168 22.11 -4.22 -0.02
CA PRO A 168 21.28 -3.13 -0.46
C PRO A 168 22.14 -1.94 -0.89
N THR A 169 21.70 -1.28 -1.95
CA THR A 169 22.30 -0.04 -2.47
C THR A 169 21.65 1.18 -1.83
N GLU A 170 22.27 2.36 -1.95
CA GLU A 170 21.68 3.61 -1.48
C GLU A 170 20.25 3.81 -2.00
N ALA A 171 19.97 3.41 -3.22
CA ALA A 171 18.66 3.53 -3.86
C ALA A 171 17.57 2.58 -3.27
N ASP A 172 17.96 1.63 -2.43
CA ASP A 172 17.05 0.72 -1.74
C ASP A 172 16.60 1.29 -0.39
N PHE A 173 17.38 2.20 0.21
CA PHE A 173 17.02 2.88 1.45
C PHE A 173 16.06 4.03 1.16
N THR A 174 14.80 3.71 0.99
CA THR A 174 13.75 4.64 0.57
C THR A 174 12.55 4.60 1.53
N GLY A 175 11.66 5.56 1.42
CA GLY A 175 10.47 5.69 2.27
C GLY A 175 10.03 7.13 2.42
N THR A 176 8.96 7.36 3.15
CA THR A 176 8.49 8.70 3.50
C THR A 176 9.20 9.17 4.78
N PRO A 177 9.96 10.28 4.75
CA PRO A 177 10.87 10.67 5.85
C PRO A 177 10.26 10.65 7.26
N SER A 178 9.02 11.13 7.43
CA SER A 178 8.35 11.18 8.75
C SER A 178 8.01 9.79 9.32
N TYR A 179 7.94 8.75 8.49
CA TYR A 179 7.61 7.38 8.88
C TYR A 179 8.83 6.45 8.86
N MET A 180 9.93 6.89 8.25
CA MET A 180 11.11 6.10 8.02
C MET A 180 11.84 5.75 9.31
N ALA A 181 12.17 4.47 9.48
CA ALA A 181 12.94 3.97 10.61
C ALA A 181 14.37 4.55 10.62
N PRO A 182 15.00 4.74 11.80
CA PRO A 182 16.34 5.32 11.89
C PRO A 182 17.38 4.56 11.07
N GLU A 183 17.36 3.22 11.12
CA GLU A 183 18.29 2.37 10.36
C GLU A 183 18.16 2.54 8.85
N ILE A 184 16.95 2.82 8.36
CA ILE A 184 16.72 3.10 6.93
C ILE A 184 17.22 4.50 6.59
N ARG A 185 16.92 5.50 7.41
CA ARG A 185 17.37 6.89 7.22
C ARG A 185 18.89 7.02 7.20
N TYR A 186 19.58 6.21 8.03
CA TYR A 186 21.04 6.20 8.11
C TYR A 186 21.68 5.14 7.23
N GLN A 187 20.92 4.46 6.37
CA GLN A 187 21.39 3.46 5.41
C GLN A 187 22.20 2.34 6.07
N LEU A 188 21.75 1.84 7.21
CA LEU A 188 22.46 0.83 7.98
C LEU A 188 22.10 -0.58 7.53
N GLU A 189 20.81 -0.93 7.61
CA GLU A 189 20.30 -2.27 7.30
C GLU A 189 18.83 -2.23 6.97
N ILE A 190 18.38 -3.06 6.01
CA ILE A 190 16.97 -3.26 5.70
C ILE A 190 16.52 -4.56 6.33
N THR A 191 15.61 -4.45 7.29
CA THR A 191 14.96 -5.59 7.96
C THR A 191 13.47 -5.36 8.07
N THR A 192 12.69 -6.42 8.29
CA THR A 192 11.24 -6.31 8.53
C THR A 192 10.86 -5.41 9.71
N LYS A 193 11.82 -5.18 10.62
CA LYS A 193 11.60 -4.29 11.78
C LYS A 193 11.49 -2.81 11.41
N ALA A 194 11.87 -2.43 10.20
CA ALA A 194 11.65 -1.08 9.69
C ALA A 194 10.14 -0.77 9.56
N ASP A 195 9.35 -1.73 9.09
CA ASP A 195 7.89 -1.57 9.02
C ASP A 195 7.24 -1.51 10.41
N VAL A 196 7.84 -2.16 11.41
CA VAL A 196 7.36 -2.07 12.81
C VAL A 196 7.53 -0.66 13.36
N TRP A 197 8.65 0.01 13.05
CA TRP A 197 8.81 1.43 13.39
C TRP A 197 7.74 2.27 12.71
N SER A 198 7.55 2.09 11.41
CA SER A 198 6.57 2.85 10.62
C SER A 198 5.14 2.62 11.11
N LEU A 199 4.79 1.39 11.55
CA LEU A 199 3.53 1.09 12.22
C LEU A 199 3.36 1.90 13.52
N GLY A 200 4.40 1.98 14.36
CA GLY A 200 4.38 2.80 15.57
C GLY A 200 4.12 4.28 15.27
N ILE A 201 4.79 4.84 14.27
CA ILE A 201 4.58 6.22 13.82
C ILE A 201 3.18 6.40 13.24
N LEU A 202 2.69 5.46 12.43
CA LEU A 202 1.34 5.52 11.85
C LEU A 202 0.27 5.56 12.95
N VAL A 203 0.34 4.67 13.95
CA VAL A 203 -0.61 4.65 15.06
C VAL A 203 -0.54 5.96 15.87
N ALA A 204 0.66 6.47 16.12
CA ALA A 204 0.82 7.76 16.78
C ALA A 204 0.20 8.91 15.95
N PHE A 205 0.41 8.90 14.64
CA PHE A 205 -0.13 9.92 13.74
C PHE A 205 -1.67 9.93 13.72
N ILE A 206 -2.30 8.77 13.60
CA ILE A 206 -3.77 8.68 13.52
C ILE A 206 -4.46 9.05 14.85
N MET A 207 -3.73 8.98 15.96
CA MET A 207 -4.26 9.34 17.28
C MET A 207 -3.93 10.77 17.72
N TYR A 208 -2.79 11.33 17.30
CA TYR A 208 -2.27 12.59 17.87
C TYR A 208 -1.87 13.62 16.82
N GLY A 209 -1.86 13.26 15.54
CA GLY A 209 -1.51 14.16 14.43
C GLY A 209 -0.02 14.34 14.20
N HIS A 210 0.26 15.02 13.10
CA HIS A 210 1.61 15.19 12.56
C HIS A 210 2.53 16.01 13.48
N GLU A 211 2.04 17.13 14.00
CA GLU A 211 2.85 18.04 14.83
C GLU A 211 3.38 17.35 16.09
N THR A 212 2.52 16.58 16.76
CA THR A 212 2.90 15.82 17.95
C THR A 212 3.95 14.76 17.64
N VAL A 213 3.77 14.04 16.53
CA VAL A 213 4.71 12.99 16.10
C VAL A 213 6.04 13.60 15.68
N GLU A 214 6.06 14.72 14.97
CA GLU A 214 7.31 15.42 14.61
C GLU A 214 8.06 15.95 15.84
N GLU A 215 7.36 16.48 16.82
CA GLU A 215 7.98 16.88 18.08
C GLU A 215 8.64 15.68 18.79
N TRP A 216 7.97 14.54 18.80
CA TRP A 216 8.54 13.31 19.37
C TRP A 216 9.81 12.87 18.64
N LEU A 217 9.76 12.83 17.32
CA LEU A 217 10.91 12.44 16.49
C LEU A 217 12.09 13.39 16.66
N ARG A 218 11.83 14.70 16.73
CA ARG A 218 12.86 15.73 16.91
C ARG A 218 13.52 15.69 18.28
N THR A 219 12.74 15.45 19.33
CA THR A 219 13.23 15.49 20.72
C THR A 219 13.76 14.14 21.20
N TYR A 220 13.58 13.06 20.40
CA TYR A 220 13.83 11.67 20.80
C TYR A 220 13.18 11.32 22.16
N ARG A 221 12.24 12.14 22.59
CA ARG A 221 11.51 11.96 23.85
C ARG A 221 10.13 11.42 23.51
N PHE A 222 10.03 10.13 23.24
CA PHE A 222 8.76 9.42 23.31
C PHE A 222 8.23 9.42 24.75
N THR A 223 8.32 10.57 25.40
CA THR A 223 7.85 10.76 26.76
C THR A 223 6.35 10.95 26.69
N THR A 224 5.67 9.83 26.69
CA THR A 224 4.24 9.70 26.91
C THR A 224 3.73 10.45 28.14
N GLY A 225 4.60 11.05 28.95
CA GLY A 225 4.23 11.87 30.10
C GLY A 225 3.52 13.19 29.77
N ARG A 226 3.57 13.63 28.50
CA ARG A 226 2.84 14.82 28.03
C ARG A 226 1.56 14.50 27.26
N LEU A 227 1.32 13.21 26.92
CA LEU A 227 0.09 12.82 26.26
C LEU A 227 -1.00 12.58 27.31
N PRO A 228 -2.08 13.35 27.28
CA PRO A 228 -3.21 13.08 28.14
C PRO A 228 -3.84 11.73 27.75
N ASN A 229 -4.15 10.91 28.75
CA ASN A 229 -4.95 9.69 28.61
C ASN A 229 -4.36 8.54 27.78
N VAL A 230 -3.04 8.37 27.72
CA VAL A 230 -2.42 7.18 27.12
C VAL A 230 -2.47 6.01 28.09
N SER A 231 -3.13 4.92 27.70
CA SER A 231 -3.14 3.70 28.50
C SER A 231 -1.74 3.09 28.65
N THR A 232 -1.52 2.30 29.71
CA THR A 232 -0.24 1.59 29.88
C THR A 232 0.06 0.63 28.73
N PRO A 233 -0.90 -0.15 28.19
CA PRO A 233 -0.67 -1.00 27.03
C PRO A 233 -0.26 -0.22 25.77
N LEU A 234 -0.93 0.90 25.46
CA LEU A 234 -0.57 1.72 24.31
C LEU A 234 0.83 2.35 24.48
N ARG A 235 1.19 2.77 25.71
CA ARG A 235 2.53 3.25 26.02
C ARG A 235 3.61 2.20 25.78
N GLN A 236 3.33 0.96 26.15
CA GLN A 236 4.23 -0.17 25.91
C GLN A 236 4.35 -0.47 24.41
N PHE A 237 3.25 -0.39 23.66
CA PHE A 237 3.24 -0.52 22.21
C PHE A 237 4.17 0.51 21.54
N PHE A 238 4.02 1.80 21.86
CA PHE A 238 4.92 2.82 21.31
C PHE A 238 6.39 2.58 21.68
N LYS A 239 6.65 2.22 22.93
CA LYS A 239 8.03 1.93 23.39
C LYS A 239 8.64 0.75 22.63
N ALA A 240 7.85 -0.27 22.32
CA ALA A 240 8.30 -1.45 21.60
C ALA A 240 8.53 -1.18 20.11
N CYS A 241 7.58 -0.49 19.45
CA CYS A 241 7.66 -0.18 18.03
C CYS A 241 8.72 0.89 17.73
N LEU A 242 8.84 1.92 18.58
CA LEU A 242 9.72 3.07 18.38
C LEU A 242 11.08 2.90 19.09
N MET A 243 11.55 1.67 19.20
CA MET A 243 12.89 1.35 19.69
C MET A 243 13.92 1.73 18.62
N HIS A 244 14.80 2.71 18.93
CA HIS A 244 15.84 3.17 18.02
C HIS A 244 16.80 2.07 17.59
N ASN A 245 17.24 1.26 18.56
CA ASN A 245 18.07 0.11 18.26
C ASN A 245 17.21 -0.99 17.61
N TYR A 246 17.25 -1.08 16.28
CA TYR A 246 16.46 -2.04 15.52
C TYR A 246 16.78 -3.51 15.88
N ALA A 247 18.00 -3.83 16.32
CA ALA A 247 18.32 -5.18 16.79
C ALA A 247 17.48 -5.59 18.01
N ARG A 248 17.13 -4.61 18.87
CA ARG A 248 16.31 -4.80 20.08
C ARG A 248 14.82 -4.52 19.85
N ARG A 249 14.46 -3.90 18.72
CA ARG A 249 13.06 -3.67 18.33
C ARG A 249 12.38 -5.02 18.11
N LEU A 250 11.13 -5.15 18.55
CA LEU A 250 10.34 -6.34 18.26
C LEU A 250 10.14 -6.54 16.75
N ASP A 251 9.99 -7.77 16.34
CA ASP A 251 9.39 -8.11 15.06
C ASP A 251 7.86 -8.03 15.15
N ILE A 252 7.18 -8.25 14.03
CA ILE A 252 5.72 -8.10 13.96
C ILE A 252 4.99 -9.16 14.82
N ASP A 253 5.56 -10.34 15.00
CA ASP A 253 4.98 -11.36 15.86
C ASP A 253 5.12 -10.99 17.35
N GLY A 254 6.24 -10.40 17.74
CA GLY A 254 6.42 -9.83 19.07
C GLY A 254 5.46 -8.65 19.34
N VAL A 255 5.21 -7.80 18.35
CA VAL A 255 4.23 -6.70 18.46
C VAL A 255 2.82 -7.24 18.69
N LYS A 256 2.44 -8.28 17.95
CA LYS A 256 1.14 -8.96 18.06
C LYS A 256 0.86 -9.47 19.49
N CYS A 257 1.90 -9.81 20.23
CA CYS A 257 1.82 -10.35 21.60
C CYS A 257 1.76 -9.27 22.70
N LEU A 258 1.79 -7.99 22.36
CA LEU A 258 1.73 -6.91 23.34
C LEU A 258 0.35 -6.80 24.03
N ASP A 259 0.32 -6.35 25.27
CA ASP A 259 -0.92 -6.13 26.05
C ASP A 259 -1.91 -5.18 25.33
N PHE A 260 -1.43 -4.33 24.43
CA PHE A 260 -2.27 -3.50 23.57
C PHE A 260 -3.25 -4.30 22.73
N TYR A 261 -2.92 -5.57 22.43
CA TYR A 261 -3.72 -6.49 21.65
C TYR A 261 -4.25 -7.70 22.47
N LYS A 262 -4.17 -7.64 23.81
CA LYS A 262 -4.43 -8.78 24.69
C LYS A 262 -5.78 -9.48 24.44
N ASP A 263 -6.84 -8.70 24.20
CA ASP A 263 -8.21 -9.21 24.05
C ASP A 263 -8.65 -9.30 22.58
N VAL A 264 -7.70 -9.24 21.63
CA VAL A 264 -8.01 -9.31 20.21
C VAL A 264 -8.21 -10.75 19.77
N ASN A 265 -9.36 -11.05 19.20
CA ASN A 265 -9.61 -12.30 18.50
C ASN A 265 -9.01 -12.22 17.08
N TRP A 266 -7.79 -12.72 16.94
CA TRP A 266 -7.06 -12.64 15.67
C TRP A 266 -7.70 -13.45 14.53
N GLU A 267 -8.51 -14.45 14.83
CA GLU A 267 -9.26 -15.18 13.81
C GLU A 267 -10.38 -14.30 13.25
N GLU A 268 -11.08 -13.56 14.09
CA GLU A 268 -12.07 -12.58 13.64
C GLU A 268 -11.45 -11.45 12.83
N VAL A 269 -10.25 -10.99 13.22
CA VAL A 269 -9.50 -10.02 12.40
C VAL A 269 -9.21 -10.61 11.02
N LEU A 270 -8.55 -11.80 10.95
CA LEU A 270 -8.14 -12.42 9.70
C LEU A 270 -9.31 -12.78 8.76
N THR A 271 -10.49 -12.98 9.32
CA THR A 271 -11.71 -13.30 8.56
C THR A 271 -12.60 -12.08 8.33
N CYS A 272 -12.11 -10.87 8.65
CA CYS A 272 -12.86 -9.61 8.52
C CYS A 272 -14.26 -9.65 9.17
N ARG A 273 -14.40 -10.35 10.31
CA ARG A 273 -15.66 -10.44 11.08
C ARG A 273 -15.77 -9.39 12.17
N MET A 274 -14.70 -8.69 12.49
CA MET A 274 -14.76 -7.54 13.38
C MET A 274 -15.45 -6.38 12.68
N GLU A 275 -16.41 -5.75 13.32
CA GLU A 275 -17.10 -4.58 12.76
C GLU A 275 -16.16 -3.38 12.70
N PRO A 276 -15.94 -2.78 11.52
CA PRO A 276 -15.14 -1.58 11.37
C PRO A 276 -15.75 -0.39 12.10
N PRO A 277 -14.96 0.47 12.74
CA PRO A 277 -15.48 1.64 13.44
C PRO A 277 -16.06 2.70 12.52
N PHE A 278 -15.74 2.66 11.23
CA PHE A 278 -16.20 3.61 10.22
C PHE A 278 -16.45 2.92 8.88
N HIS A 279 -17.55 3.30 8.22
CA HIS A 279 -17.88 2.84 6.87
C HIS A 279 -17.75 3.99 5.87
N PRO A 280 -17.10 3.77 4.71
CA PRO A 280 -16.95 4.80 3.67
C PRO A 280 -18.27 5.40 3.19
N SER A 281 -19.37 4.62 3.22
CA SER A 281 -20.72 5.08 2.87
C SER A 281 -21.27 6.19 3.75
N GLU A 282 -20.69 6.40 4.93
CA GLU A 282 -21.08 7.46 5.87
C GLU A 282 -20.50 8.83 5.49
N PHE A 283 -19.54 8.86 4.55
CA PHE A 283 -18.81 10.04 4.16
C PHE A 283 -19.07 10.41 2.69
N ASP A 284 -19.04 11.70 2.40
CA ASP A 284 -19.06 12.17 1.00
C ASP A 284 -17.67 12.01 0.36
N VAL A 285 -17.46 10.86 -0.28
CA VAL A 285 -16.21 10.55 -1.01
C VAL A 285 -15.93 11.58 -2.10
N SER A 286 -16.97 12.22 -2.66
CA SER A 286 -16.83 13.20 -3.75
C SER A 286 -16.14 14.50 -3.30
N ALA A 287 -16.18 14.80 -2.01
CA ALA A 287 -15.54 15.98 -1.44
C ALA A 287 -14.02 15.76 -1.21
N ALA A 288 -13.60 14.53 -0.91
CA ALA A 288 -12.20 14.18 -0.67
C ALA A 288 -11.41 14.05 -1.99
N VAL A 289 -12.02 13.45 -3.00
CA VAL A 289 -11.50 13.45 -4.38
C VAL A 289 -11.86 14.80 -4.98
N GLY A 290 -10.93 15.75 -4.94
CA GLY A 290 -11.15 17.06 -5.54
C GLY A 290 -11.81 16.88 -6.90
N LYS A 291 -12.94 17.57 -7.14
CA LYS A 291 -13.75 17.52 -8.35
C LYS A 291 -12.85 17.71 -9.58
N PHE A 292 -12.32 16.62 -10.09
CA PHE A 292 -11.92 16.57 -11.46
C PHE A 292 -13.19 16.21 -12.24
N ASP A 293 -13.90 17.24 -12.68
CA ASP A 293 -14.86 17.09 -13.76
C ASP A 293 -14.16 16.33 -14.88
N HIS A 294 -14.89 15.45 -15.55
CA HIS A 294 -14.42 14.74 -16.72
C HIS A 294 -13.74 15.72 -17.67
N ASP A 295 -12.42 15.89 -17.50
CA ASP A 295 -11.65 16.63 -18.49
C ASP A 295 -11.57 15.70 -19.73
N PRO A 296 -12.05 16.16 -20.90
CA PRO A 296 -11.92 15.41 -22.15
C PRO A 296 -10.44 15.14 -22.51
N TYR A 297 -9.51 15.67 -21.75
CA TYR A 297 -8.07 15.43 -21.85
C TYR A 297 -7.60 14.34 -20.88
N ASP A 298 -8.29 13.16 -20.90
CA ASP A 298 -7.74 11.95 -20.30
C ASP A 298 -6.31 11.75 -20.80
N PRO A 299 -5.29 11.63 -19.91
CA PRO A 299 -3.92 11.33 -20.32
C PRO A 299 -3.80 10.07 -21.16
N LEU A 300 -4.71 9.10 -21.00
CA LEU A 300 -4.81 7.93 -21.88
C LEU A 300 -5.24 8.33 -23.32
N LEU A 301 -5.99 9.42 -23.47
CA LEU A 301 -6.43 9.95 -24.76
C LEU A 301 -5.44 10.98 -25.33
N LEU A 302 -4.75 11.76 -24.51
CA LEU A 302 -3.73 12.74 -24.94
C LEU A 302 -2.61 12.08 -25.73
N THR A 303 -2.17 10.88 -25.32
CA THR A 303 -1.18 10.10 -26.08
C THR A 303 -1.70 9.67 -27.45
N ALA A 304 -3.02 9.59 -27.67
CA ALA A 304 -3.61 9.28 -28.96
C ALA A 304 -3.64 10.48 -29.90
N ALA A 305 -3.85 11.69 -29.37
CA ALA A 305 -4.04 12.89 -30.17
C ALA A 305 -2.74 13.45 -30.77
N TYR A 306 -1.60 13.19 -30.13
CA TYR A 306 -0.31 13.78 -30.54
C TYR A 306 0.60 12.88 -31.34
N GLY A 307 0.15 11.64 -31.71
CA GLY A 307 0.88 10.76 -32.67
C GLY A 307 2.32 10.44 -32.29
N ILE A 308 2.70 10.68 -31.06
CA ILE A 308 4.05 10.45 -30.59
C ILE A 308 4.14 8.95 -30.27
N HIS A 309 4.92 8.21 -31.05
CA HIS A 309 5.38 6.87 -30.70
C HIS A 309 6.26 6.97 -29.46
N ILE A 310 5.63 6.94 -28.30
CA ILE A 310 6.34 7.07 -27.04
C ILE A 310 6.40 5.70 -26.42
N LEU A 311 7.39 4.98 -26.81
CA LEU A 311 7.72 3.67 -26.23
C LEU A 311 7.97 3.75 -24.72
N VAL A 312 8.29 4.92 -24.18
CA VAL A 312 8.81 5.02 -22.82
C VAL A 312 8.47 6.32 -22.12
N ILE A 313 8.05 7.32 -22.86
CA ILE A 313 8.05 8.69 -22.41
C ILE A 313 6.63 9.12 -22.08
N ASP A 314 6.04 8.45 -21.11
CA ASP A 314 4.99 9.09 -20.37
C ASP A 314 5.61 10.06 -19.38
N LYS A 315 5.41 11.26 -19.68
CA LYS A 315 5.82 12.46 -18.99
C LYS A 315 5.13 12.53 -17.64
N GLY A 316 5.74 13.08 -16.62
CA GLY A 316 5.08 13.47 -15.39
C GLY A 316 3.92 14.39 -15.67
N LEU A 317 2.89 14.21 -14.92
CA LEU A 317 1.71 15.04 -15.02
C LEU A 317 1.93 16.32 -14.23
N ARG A 318 1.88 17.48 -14.92
CA ARG A 318 1.70 18.76 -14.26
C ARG A 318 0.25 19.19 -14.33
N GLU A 319 -0.25 19.67 -13.23
CA GLU A 319 -1.52 20.38 -13.24
C GLU A 319 -1.30 21.80 -13.70
N THR A 320 -1.99 22.20 -14.77
CA THR A 320 -2.07 23.59 -15.19
C THR A 320 -3.51 24.05 -15.21
N ARG A 321 -3.74 25.35 -15.12
CA ARG A 321 -5.05 25.94 -15.37
C ARG A 321 -4.98 26.74 -16.66
N ASP A 322 -5.92 26.51 -17.55
CA ASP A 322 -6.05 27.37 -18.73
C ASP A 322 -6.64 28.74 -18.34
N LYS A 323 -6.71 29.66 -19.33
CA LYS A 323 -7.26 30.99 -19.15
C LYS A 323 -8.73 31.04 -18.67
N ASN A 324 -9.42 29.91 -18.72
CA ASN A 324 -10.80 29.77 -18.25
C ASN A 324 -10.87 29.11 -16.87
N GLY A 325 -9.72 28.85 -16.23
CA GLY A 325 -9.62 28.19 -14.92
C GLY A 325 -9.79 26.67 -14.98
N VAL A 326 -9.93 26.08 -16.16
CA VAL A 326 -10.06 24.64 -16.34
C VAL A 326 -8.72 23.98 -16.03
N ARG A 327 -8.72 23.00 -15.14
CA ARG A 327 -7.54 22.21 -14.79
C ARG A 327 -7.16 21.30 -15.96
N ARG A 328 -5.91 21.37 -16.38
CA ARG A 328 -5.34 20.46 -17.38
C ARG A 328 -4.16 19.72 -16.79
N LEU A 329 -4.10 18.44 -17.07
CA LEU A 329 -2.97 17.60 -16.72
C LEU A 329 -1.98 17.66 -17.89
N LEU A 330 -0.85 18.31 -17.69
CA LEU A 330 0.28 18.28 -18.63
C LEU A 330 1.25 17.20 -18.21
N VAL A 331 1.82 16.54 -19.19
CA VAL A 331 2.81 15.50 -19.00
C VAL A 331 4.21 16.10 -19.15
N ASP A 332 5.07 16.01 -18.15
CA ASP A 332 6.45 16.50 -18.22
C ASP A 332 7.33 15.66 -19.16
N PRO A 333 8.31 16.27 -19.86
CA PRO A 333 9.29 15.51 -20.62
C PRO A 333 10.12 14.62 -19.67
N PRO A 334 10.60 13.46 -20.16
CA PRO A 334 11.47 12.62 -19.37
C PRO A 334 12.78 13.32 -19.07
N ASP A 335 13.37 12.99 -17.95
CA ASP A 335 14.73 13.39 -17.61
C ASP A 335 15.74 12.52 -18.38
N HIS A 336 16.07 12.96 -19.58
CA HIS A 336 16.99 12.25 -20.46
C HIS A 336 18.40 12.12 -19.86
N GLU A 337 18.82 13.06 -19.03
CA GLU A 337 20.12 13.03 -18.38
C GLU A 337 20.18 11.94 -17.31
N ASP A 338 19.15 11.84 -16.46
CA ASP A 338 19.04 10.78 -15.45
C ASP A 338 18.94 9.39 -16.09
N LEU A 339 18.11 9.25 -17.12
CA LEU A 339 17.94 7.98 -17.82
C LEU A 339 19.26 7.56 -18.50
N ALA A 340 19.98 8.48 -19.11
CA ALA A 340 21.28 8.21 -19.74
C ALA A 340 22.36 7.82 -18.71
N LYS A 341 22.41 8.51 -17.56
CA LYS A 341 23.33 8.15 -16.45
C LYS A 341 23.03 6.76 -15.90
N ALA A 342 21.76 6.34 -15.92
CA ALA A 342 21.34 5.01 -15.50
C ALA A 342 21.42 3.94 -16.62
N GLU A 343 21.98 4.29 -17.77
CA GLU A 343 22.07 3.42 -18.97
C GLU A 343 20.70 2.88 -19.44
N LEU A 344 19.64 3.62 -19.17
CA LEU A 344 18.26 3.29 -19.53
C LEU A 344 17.89 3.92 -20.86
N THR A 345 18.35 3.31 -21.96
CA THR A 345 17.87 3.67 -23.31
C THR A 345 16.42 3.23 -23.51
N PRO A 346 15.69 3.80 -24.48
CA PRO A 346 14.33 3.35 -24.81
C PRO A 346 14.25 1.83 -25.05
N GLU A 347 15.21 1.26 -25.79
CA GLU A 347 15.28 -0.17 -26.09
C GLU A 347 15.52 -0.99 -24.82
N LYS A 348 16.38 -0.52 -23.91
CA LYS A 348 16.65 -1.20 -22.65
C LYS A 348 15.45 -1.20 -21.72
N ILE A 349 14.72 -0.09 -21.68
CA ILE A 349 13.47 -0.01 -20.92
C ILE A 349 12.43 -0.95 -21.54
N ASP A 350 12.27 -0.98 -22.84
CA ASP A 350 11.33 -1.91 -23.49
C ASP A 350 11.71 -3.38 -23.22
N GLU A 351 12.99 -3.72 -23.21
CA GLU A 351 13.49 -5.04 -22.79
C GLU A 351 13.07 -5.38 -21.36
N LEU A 352 13.26 -4.46 -20.39
CA LEU A 352 12.90 -4.64 -18.99
C LEU A 352 11.38 -4.91 -18.81
N PHE A 353 10.55 -4.35 -19.69
CA PHE A 353 9.10 -4.54 -19.66
C PHE A 353 8.59 -5.60 -20.65
N THR A 354 9.45 -6.34 -21.33
CA THR A 354 9.02 -7.37 -22.31
C THR A 354 8.18 -8.48 -21.67
N SER A 355 8.52 -8.91 -20.44
CA SER A 355 7.79 -9.94 -19.69
C SER A 355 6.89 -9.35 -18.60
N TYR A 356 6.43 -8.11 -18.81
CA TYR A 356 5.65 -7.39 -17.79
C TYR A 356 4.24 -7.90 -17.63
N ASP A 357 3.66 -8.48 -18.69
CA ASP A 357 2.28 -8.94 -18.68
C ASP A 357 2.09 -10.12 -17.72
N PHE A 358 1.07 -10.00 -16.88
CA PHE A 358 0.67 -11.02 -15.92
C PHE A 358 -0.84 -10.99 -15.74
N ALA A 359 -1.44 -12.16 -15.56
CA ALA A 359 -2.85 -12.29 -15.18
C ALA A 359 -2.95 -13.24 -13.99
N ASN A 360 -3.63 -12.80 -12.94
CA ASN A 360 -3.76 -13.54 -11.69
C ASN A 360 -4.55 -14.85 -11.93
N PRO A 361 -3.94 -16.03 -11.70
CA PRO A 361 -4.58 -17.31 -11.99
C PRO A 361 -5.76 -17.61 -11.06
N HIS A 362 -5.79 -17.06 -9.87
CA HIS A 362 -6.89 -17.22 -8.91
C HIS A 362 -8.13 -16.43 -9.34
N PHE A 363 -7.93 -15.33 -10.08
CA PHE A 363 -9.01 -14.51 -10.60
C PHE A 363 -9.62 -15.06 -11.88
N LEU A 364 -8.81 -15.62 -12.76
CA LEU A 364 -9.27 -16.14 -14.05
C LEU A 364 -10.13 -17.41 -13.93
N LYS A 365 -10.11 -18.11 -12.79
CA LYS A 365 -10.84 -19.37 -12.56
C LYS A 365 -12.25 -19.16 -12.00
N SER A 366 -12.60 -17.95 -11.57
CA SER A 366 -13.94 -17.64 -11.04
C SER A 366 -14.82 -17.06 -12.14
N PRO A 367 -15.96 -17.64 -12.47
CA PRO A 367 -16.93 -17.05 -13.40
C PRO A 367 -17.53 -15.73 -12.89
N HIS A 368 -17.40 -15.47 -11.59
CA HIS A 368 -17.98 -14.33 -10.87
C HIS A 368 -16.93 -13.63 -9.99
N GLY A 369 -15.73 -13.38 -10.50
CA GLY A 369 -14.61 -12.87 -9.72
C GLY A 369 -15.01 -11.86 -8.64
N VAL A 370 -15.02 -12.31 -7.36
CA VAL A 370 -15.03 -11.54 -6.10
C VAL A 370 -16.26 -11.71 -5.18
N ALA A 371 -17.45 -12.04 -5.66
CA ALA A 371 -18.63 -12.09 -4.79
C ALA A 371 -18.76 -13.38 -3.93
N GLU A 372 -18.02 -14.44 -4.22
CA GLU A 372 -18.23 -15.75 -3.55
C GLU A 372 -17.21 -16.11 -2.46
N LYS A 373 -16.28 -15.25 -2.10
CA LYS A 373 -15.34 -15.56 -1.01
C LYS A 373 -15.90 -15.35 0.42
N GLN A 374 -17.14 -14.89 0.55
CA GLN A 374 -17.72 -14.65 1.88
C GLN A 374 -18.68 -15.74 2.39
N ASP A 375 -19.09 -16.74 1.58
CA ASP A 375 -20.15 -17.70 2.01
C ASP A 375 -19.86 -19.19 1.81
N GLU A 376 -18.66 -19.61 1.46
CA GLU A 376 -18.34 -21.05 1.46
C GLU A 376 -17.48 -21.43 2.63
N GLY A 377 -18.13 -21.97 3.66
CA GLY A 377 -17.26 -22.76 4.48
C GLY A 377 -17.64 -23.26 5.80
N VAL A 378 -18.77 -23.69 6.07
CA VAL A 378 -18.94 -24.62 7.19
C VAL A 378 -19.61 -25.89 6.71
N GLN A 379 -18.84 -26.75 6.09
CA GLN A 379 -19.07 -28.21 6.20
C GLN A 379 -17.83 -28.82 6.82
N ALA A 380 -18.06 -29.30 8.03
CA ALA A 380 -17.10 -29.98 8.85
C ALA A 380 -16.42 -31.14 8.09
N ARG A 381 -15.08 -31.13 8.08
CA ARG A 381 -14.27 -32.33 8.08
C ARG A 381 -13.47 -32.35 9.38
N GLU A 382 -13.92 -33.20 10.28
CA GLU A 382 -13.17 -33.63 11.46
C GLU A 382 -11.80 -34.13 11.05
N GLY A 383 -10.80 -33.73 11.83
CA GLY A 383 -9.52 -34.39 11.92
C GLY A 383 -8.36 -33.75 11.19
N ARG A 384 -7.82 -32.67 11.77
CA ARG A 384 -6.37 -32.39 11.85
C ARG A 384 -6.12 -31.35 12.93
N GLU A 385 -5.14 -31.68 13.76
CA GLU A 385 -4.72 -30.98 14.94
C GLU A 385 -4.60 -29.47 14.77
N THR A 386 -5.31 -28.75 15.62
CA THR A 386 -5.15 -27.31 15.81
C THR A 386 -3.79 -27.05 16.44
N GLU A 387 -2.83 -26.56 15.67
CA GLU A 387 -1.65 -25.93 16.25
C GLU A 387 -2.09 -24.71 17.05
N VAL A 388 -2.23 -24.92 18.34
CA VAL A 388 -2.42 -23.85 19.32
C VAL A 388 -1.10 -23.12 19.45
N TRP A 389 -1.01 -21.93 18.80
CA TRP A 389 0.12 -21.05 18.91
C TRP A 389 0.20 -20.47 20.33
N LYS A 390 0.98 -21.15 21.18
CA LYS A 390 1.35 -20.60 22.50
C LYS A 390 2.44 -19.56 22.31
N CYS A 391 2.14 -18.29 22.59
CA CYS A 391 3.15 -17.27 22.78
C CYS A 391 4.11 -17.73 23.89
N ARG A 392 5.36 -18.05 23.55
CA ARG A 392 6.43 -18.23 24.54
C ARG A 392 6.89 -16.85 24.97
N VAL A 393 6.42 -16.43 26.13
CA VAL A 393 6.98 -15.29 26.86
C VAL A 393 8.31 -15.76 27.42
N LEU A 394 9.42 -15.32 26.86
CA LEU A 394 10.71 -15.41 27.52
C LEU A 394 10.75 -14.31 28.59
N PRO A 395 11.06 -14.64 29.85
CA PRO A 395 11.17 -13.63 30.90
C PRO A 395 12.37 -12.73 30.59
N LEU A 396 12.12 -11.44 30.43
CA LEU A 396 13.14 -10.41 30.38
C LEU A 396 13.78 -10.33 31.77
N GLN A 397 14.95 -10.95 31.95
CA GLN A 397 15.84 -10.62 33.07
C GLN A 397 16.38 -9.21 32.84
N ILE A 398 15.81 -8.26 33.55
CA ILE A 398 16.36 -6.91 33.69
C ILE A 398 17.54 -7.03 34.64
N SER A 399 18.76 -7.06 34.11
CA SER A 399 19.96 -6.79 34.88
C SER A 399 20.14 -5.30 34.93
N LEU A 400 19.96 -4.72 36.12
CA LEU A 400 20.33 -3.36 36.43
C LEU A 400 21.86 -3.25 36.48
N CYS A 401 22.42 -2.47 35.59
CA CYS A 401 23.64 -1.71 35.77
C CYS A 401 23.53 -0.46 34.88
#